data_12f87b4169c0a5ff792dc3e27ac83ee5
#
_entry.id   12f87b4169c0a5ff792dc3e27ac83ee5
#
_cell.length_a   1.000
_cell.length_b   1.000
_cell.length_c   1.000
_cell.angle_alpha   90.00
_cell.angle_beta   90.00
_cell.angle_gamma   90.00
#
_symmetry.space_group_name_H-M   'P 1'
#
loop_
_entity.id
_entity.type
_entity.pdbx_description
1 polymer ?
#
loop_
_entity_poly.entity_id
_entity_poly.type
_entity_poly.pdbx_seq_one_letter_code
_entity_poly.pdbx_strand_id
1 'polypeptide(L)'
;MAEIVDWKNNAQGHKFIASFSGGKDSVLALYKAMKVGEAVGLIIMMEEEGERSRSHGMPPALIHAQANSIGLPIYTAAASWTDYEKVFMSLLEKAKSQGAEVLVTGDLDMPEHGCWHDKVSRNAGLKLGMPLWEMDHRDAVEEFINLGFVTIIVTVNLSLGMREDDLGRTLTHEYVKELEARGIDPCGEGGEFHTTVLDGPIFKQTIPVRKCEIIKNGDYAFLPLELDQ
;
A
#
# COMPACT_ATOMS: atom_id res chain seq x y z
N MET A 1 -13.27 5.90 16.73
CA MET A 1 -11.81 6.01 16.77
C MET A 1 -11.14 5.16 17.85
N ALA A 2 -11.73 4.92 19.04
CA ALA A 2 -11.10 4.06 20.06
C ALA A 2 -10.81 2.61 19.61
N GLU A 3 -11.56 2.05 18.68
CA GLU A 3 -11.34 0.69 18.15
C GLU A 3 -10.16 0.59 17.13
N ILE A 4 -9.79 1.70 16.51
CA ILE A 4 -8.66 1.76 15.56
C ILE A 4 -7.32 1.56 16.31
N VAL A 5 -7.21 2.05 17.52
CA VAL A 5 -5.99 2.04 18.35
C VAL A 5 -5.59 0.63 18.79
N ASP A 6 -6.54 -0.31 18.86
CA ASP A 6 -6.27 -1.69 19.29
C ASP A 6 -6.32 -2.70 18.13
N TRP A 7 -5.62 -2.37 17.05
CA TRP A 7 -5.58 -3.19 15.85
C TRP A 7 -5.12 -4.63 16.11
N LYS A 8 -4.21 -4.83 17.10
CA LYS A 8 -3.71 -6.17 17.43
C LYS A 8 -4.82 -7.06 17.95
N ASN A 9 -5.61 -6.59 18.91
CA ASN A 9 -6.75 -7.35 19.41
C ASN A 9 -7.80 -7.59 18.33
N ASN A 10 -8.01 -6.62 17.42
CA ASN A 10 -8.93 -6.79 16.32
C ASN A 10 -8.47 -7.86 15.32
N ALA A 11 -7.17 -7.97 15.06
CA ALA A 11 -6.60 -8.90 14.09
C ALA A 11 -6.17 -10.25 14.70
N GLN A 12 -5.91 -10.30 16.02
CA GLN A 12 -5.32 -11.49 16.65
C GLN A 12 -6.23 -12.72 16.55
N GLY A 13 -5.74 -13.74 15.86
CA GLY A 13 -6.47 -15.00 15.66
C GLY A 13 -7.62 -14.92 14.67
N HIS A 14 -7.86 -13.75 14.06
CA HIS A 14 -8.91 -13.54 13.06
C HIS A 14 -8.38 -13.64 11.62
N LYS A 15 -9.28 -13.96 10.71
CA LYS A 15 -9.04 -13.89 9.27
C LYS A 15 -9.20 -12.45 8.78
N PHE A 16 -8.26 -11.97 8.01
CA PHE A 16 -8.31 -10.60 7.51
C PHE A 16 -8.09 -10.48 6.00
N ILE A 17 -8.71 -9.46 5.42
CA ILE A 17 -8.44 -8.96 4.08
C ILE A 17 -7.61 -7.69 4.19
N ALA A 18 -6.58 -7.53 3.37
CA ALA A 18 -5.77 -6.31 3.38
C ALA A 18 -6.09 -5.41 2.18
N SER A 19 -6.30 -4.12 2.44
CA SER A 19 -6.25 -3.08 1.41
C SER A 19 -4.79 -2.92 0.99
N PHE A 20 -4.52 -3.15 -0.29
CA PHE A 20 -3.17 -3.36 -0.79
C PHE A 20 -2.88 -2.46 -1.98
N SER A 21 -2.00 -1.49 -1.81
CA SER A 21 -1.53 -0.64 -2.90
C SER A 21 -0.26 -1.18 -3.59
N GLY A 22 0.41 -2.15 -2.97
CA GLY A 22 1.73 -2.66 -3.41
C GLY A 22 2.90 -1.77 -3.02
N GLY A 23 2.64 -0.64 -2.34
CA GLY A 23 3.64 0.24 -1.77
C GLY A 23 4.07 -0.18 -0.36
N LYS A 24 5.10 0.51 0.17
CA LYS A 24 5.76 0.19 1.44
C LYS A 24 4.80 0.05 2.63
N ASP A 25 3.84 0.97 2.76
CA ASP A 25 2.98 1.04 3.94
C ASP A 25 1.96 -0.10 3.96
N SER A 26 1.29 -0.35 2.82
CA SER A 26 0.36 -1.47 2.69
C SER A 26 1.05 -2.83 2.89
N VAL A 27 2.30 -2.96 2.44
CA VAL A 27 3.09 -4.20 2.61
C VAL A 27 3.57 -4.35 4.06
N LEU A 28 4.02 -3.27 4.72
CA LEU A 28 4.40 -3.29 6.13
C LEU A 28 3.19 -3.61 7.03
N ALA A 29 2.04 -2.99 6.77
CA ALA A 29 0.81 -3.27 7.50
C ALA A 29 0.37 -4.73 7.34
N LEU A 30 0.41 -5.27 6.11
CA LEU A 30 0.15 -6.67 5.82
C LEU A 30 1.09 -7.58 6.62
N TYR A 31 2.40 -7.32 6.59
CA TYR A 31 3.40 -8.09 7.34
C TYR A 31 3.11 -8.10 8.85
N LYS A 32 2.84 -6.91 9.43
CA LYS A 32 2.53 -6.79 10.87
C LYS A 32 1.25 -7.57 11.23
N ALA A 33 0.21 -7.48 10.41
CA ALA A 33 -1.04 -8.19 10.63
C ALA A 33 -0.89 -9.72 10.51
N MET A 34 -0.07 -10.21 9.55
CA MET A 34 0.25 -11.65 9.39
C MET A 34 0.98 -12.26 10.61
N LYS A 35 1.56 -11.44 11.49
CA LYS A 35 2.18 -11.94 12.74
C LYS A 35 1.14 -12.34 13.79
N VAL A 36 -0.08 -11.85 13.68
CA VAL A 36 -1.13 -12.04 14.70
C VAL A 36 -2.43 -12.65 14.17
N GLY A 37 -2.67 -12.57 12.86
CA GLY A 37 -3.88 -13.08 12.19
C GLY A 37 -3.56 -13.83 10.90
N GLU A 38 -4.61 -14.33 10.24
CA GLU A 38 -4.53 -15.08 8.99
C GLU A 38 -4.98 -14.20 7.81
N ALA A 39 -4.08 -13.89 6.88
CA ALA A 39 -4.42 -13.17 5.65
C ALA A 39 -5.18 -14.11 4.69
N VAL A 40 -6.40 -13.75 4.30
CA VAL A 40 -7.20 -14.54 3.34
C VAL A 40 -7.17 -13.94 1.92
N GLY A 41 -6.61 -12.74 1.76
CA GLY A 41 -6.43 -12.11 0.45
C GLY A 41 -6.10 -10.63 0.53
N LEU A 42 -5.93 -10.07 -0.64
CA LEU A 42 -5.63 -8.66 -0.87
C LEU A 42 -6.75 -8.03 -1.68
N ILE A 43 -7.07 -6.77 -1.45
CA ILE A 43 -7.97 -5.98 -2.31
C ILE A 43 -7.26 -4.73 -2.79
N ILE A 44 -7.47 -4.39 -4.06
CA ILE A 44 -6.92 -3.17 -4.64
C ILE A 44 -7.94 -2.52 -5.57
N MET A 45 -8.00 -1.20 -5.48
CA MET A 45 -8.82 -0.39 -6.37
C MET A 45 -7.99 0.06 -7.58
N MET A 46 -8.53 -0.18 -8.75
CA MET A 46 -7.99 0.29 -10.02
C MET A 46 -8.63 1.62 -10.41
N GLU A 47 -7.97 2.36 -11.27
CA GLU A 47 -8.60 3.50 -11.95
C GLU A 47 -9.77 3.02 -12.83
N GLU A 48 -10.53 3.95 -13.37
CA GLU A 48 -11.79 3.68 -14.08
C GLU A 48 -11.63 2.75 -15.28
N GLU A 49 -10.53 2.89 -16.02
CA GLU A 49 -10.19 2.04 -17.17
C GLU A 49 -9.64 0.67 -16.75
N GLY A 50 -9.25 0.50 -15.50
CA GLY A 50 -8.69 -0.75 -14.98
C GLY A 50 -7.25 -1.04 -15.40
N GLU A 51 -6.58 -0.11 -16.06
CA GLU A 51 -5.23 -0.29 -16.59
C GLU A 51 -4.14 -0.10 -15.54
N ARG A 52 -4.44 0.64 -14.45
CA ARG A 52 -3.48 0.95 -13.39
C ARG A 52 -4.14 0.98 -12.01
N SER A 53 -3.34 0.71 -10.98
CA SER A 53 -3.80 0.95 -9.61
C SER A 53 -3.97 2.44 -9.36
N ARG A 54 -5.01 2.80 -8.62
CA ARG A 54 -5.42 4.19 -8.43
C ARG A 54 -4.35 5.06 -7.76
N SER A 55 -3.72 4.58 -6.71
CA SER A 55 -2.79 5.39 -5.92
C SER A 55 -1.36 5.39 -6.49
N HIS A 56 -0.86 4.25 -6.93
CA HIS A 56 0.55 4.07 -7.29
C HIS A 56 0.78 3.94 -8.81
N GLY A 57 -0.29 3.90 -9.62
CA GLY A 57 -0.17 3.77 -11.07
C GLY A 57 0.40 2.42 -11.54
N MET A 58 0.34 1.37 -10.71
CA MET A 58 0.94 0.08 -11.02
C MET A 58 0.09 -0.71 -12.02
N PRO A 59 0.72 -1.33 -13.04
CA PRO A 59 -0.01 -2.18 -13.98
C PRO A 59 -0.51 -3.47 -13.30
N PRO A 60 -1.65 -4.03 -13.75
CA PRO A 60 -2.22 -5.25 -13.19
C PRO A 60 -1.23 -6.42 -13.10
N ALA A 61 -0.37 -6.58 -14.11
CA ALA A 61 0.64 -7.65 -14.13
C ALA A 61 1.59 -7.58 -12.92
N LEU A 62 2.07 -6.39 -12.55
CA LEU A 62 2.95 -6.20 -11.40
C LEU A 62 2.23 -6.47 -10.09
N ILE A 63 0.99 -5.99 -9.96
CA ILE A 63 0.14 -6.24 -8.79
C ILE A 63 -0.09 -7.75 -8.59
N HIS A 64 -0.41 -8.47 -9.65
CA HIS A 64 -0.57 -9.92 -9.60
C HIS A 64 0.75 -10.64 -9.28
N ALA A 65 1.89 -10.15 -9.78
CA ALA A 65 3.20 -10.70 -9.45
C ALA A 65 3.52 -10.54 -7.96
N GLN A 66 3.20 -9.38 -7.36
CA GLN A 66 3.33 -9.15 -5.91
C GLN A 66 2.46 -10.14 -5.13
N ALA A 67 1.17 -10.20 -5.44
CA ALA A 67 0.23 -11.10 -4.77
C ALA A 67 0.65 -12.58 -4.88
N ASN A 68 1.09 -13.02 -6.06
CA ASN A 68 1.58 -14.38 -6.30
C ASN A 68 2.87 -14.68 -5.51
N SER A 69 3.81 -13.73 -5.46
CA SER A 69 5.03 -13.88 -4.68
C SER A 69 4.73 -13.95 -3.18
N ILE A 70 3.79 -13.15 -2.68
CA ILE A 70 3.32 -13.23 -1.29
C ILE A 70 2.54 -14.55 -1.06
N GLY A 71 1.87 -15.07 -2.08
CA GLY A 71 1.08 -16.31 -2.01
C GLY A 71 -0.36 -16.07 -1.54
N LEU A 72 -0.90 -14.88 -1.78
CA LEU A 72 -2.27 -14.52 -1.44
C LEU A 72 -3.09 -14.24 -2.70
N PRO A 73 -4.39 -14.59 -2.71
CA PRO A 73 -5.29 -14.16 -3.76
C PRO A 73 -5.47 -12.64 -3.71
N ILE A 74 -5.61 -11.99 -4.87
CA ILE A 74 -5.89 -10.57 -4.97
C ILE A 74 -7.19 -10.33 -5.73
N TYR A 75 -8.02 -9.45 -5.22
CA TYR A 75 -9.29 -9.01 -5.79
C TYR A 75 -9.15 -7.57 -6.25
N THR A 76 -9.28 -7.37 -7.54
CA THR A 76 -9.20 -6.05 -8.16
C THR A 76 -10.59 -5.57 -8.57
N ALA A 77 -10.85 -4.28 -8.47
CA ALA A 77 -12.04 -3.65 -9.02
C ALA A 77 -11.71 -2.25 -9.52
N ALA A 78 -12.25 -1.90 -10.68
CA ALA A 78 -12.12 -0.58 -11.26
C ALA A 78 -13.33 0.30 -10.86
N ALA A 79 -13.09 1.56 -10.58
CA ALA A 79 -14.15 2.50 -10.22
C ALA A 79 -13.79 3.94 -10.59
N SER A 80 -14.79 4.73 -10.93
CA SER A 80 -14.70 6.19 -10.89
C SER A 80 -14.57 6.68 -9.44
N TRP A 81 -14.22 7.95 -9.23
CA TRP A 81 -14.24 8.51 -7.87
C TRP A 81 -15.66 8.54 -7.26
N THR A 82 -16.68 8.70 -8.10
CA THR A 82 -18.08 8.71 -7.66
C THR A 82 -18.53 7.33 -7.16
N ASP A 83 -18.07 6.26 -7.78
CA ASP A 83 -18.47 4.89 -7.46
C ASP A 83 -17.48 4.18 -6.50
N TYR A 84 -16.39 4.85 -6.13
CA TYR A 84 -15.28 4.23 -5.37
C TYR A 84 -15.76 3.50 -4.12
N GLU A 85 -16.51 4.20 -3.24
CA GLU A 85 -16.99 3.61 -1.98
C GLU A 85 -17.89 2.39 -2.24
N LYS A 86 -18.83 2.50 -3.18
CA LYS A 86 -19.74 1.41 -3.53
C LYS A 86 -18.98 0.16 -4.02
N VAL A 87 -18.01 0.36 -4.89
CA VAL A 87 -17.20 -0.75 -5.45
C VAL A 87 -16.29 -1.33 -4.38
N PHE A 88 -15.66 -0.50 -3.55
CA PHE A 88 -14.86 -0.96 -2.41
C PHE A 88 -15.70 -1.81 -1.44
N MET A 89 -16.91 -1.36 -1.10
CA MET A 89 -17.85 -2.12 -0.28
C MET A 89 -18.18 -3.51 -0.86
N SER A 90 -18.36 -3.61 -2.17
CA SER A 90 -18.61 -4.91 -2.81
C SER A 90 -17.43 -5.88 -2.68
N LEU A 91 -16.19 -5.37 -2.70
CA LEU A 91 -14.99 -6.17 -2.42
C LEU A 91 -14.93 -6.62 -0.96
N LEU A 92 -15.32 -5.77 0.00
CA LEU A 92 -15.39 -6.14 1.41
C LEU A 92 -16.47 -7.21 1.68
N GLU A 93 -17.63 -7.08 1.07
CA GLU A 93 -18.71 -8.08 1.15
C GLU A 93 -18.26 -9.43 0.60
N LYS A 94 -17.56 -9.42 -0.55
CA LYS A 94 -16.96 -10.63 -1.13
C LYS A 94 -15.92 -11.23 -0.19
N ALA A 95 -15.02 -10.43 0.37
CA ALA A 95 -14.01 -10.90 1.32
C ALA A 95 -14.66 -11.51 2.57
N LYS A 96 -15.69 -10.87 3.11
CA LYS A 96 -16.47 -11.37 4.24
C LYS A 96 -17.13 -12.72 3.93
N SER A 97 -17.72 -12.88 2.74
CA SER A 97 -18.32 -14.16 2.32
C SER A 97 -17.28 -15.29 2.23
N GLN A 98 -16.01 -14.97 2.11
CA GLN A 98 -14.88 -15.89 2.12
C GLN A 98 -14.23 -16.05 3.51
N GLY A 99 -14.85 -15.48 4.52
CA GLY A 99 -14.47 -15.65 5.92
C GLY A 99 -13.58 -14.55 6.51
N ALA A 100 -13.36 -13.44 5.80
CA ALA A 100 -12.69 -12.29 6.40
C ALA A 100 -13.53 -11.69 7.53
N GLU A 101 -12.89 -11.37 8.63
CA GLU A 101 -13.48 -10.77 9.83
C GLU A 101 -12.94 -9.36 10.08
N VAL A 102 -11.77 -9.05 9.49
CA VAL A 102 -11.06 -7.79 9.69
C VAL A 102 -10.65 -7.21 8.34
N LEU A 103 -10.79 -5.88 8.17
CA LEU A 103 -10.12 -5.10 7.13
C LEU A 103 -8.80 -4.57 7.71
N VAL A 104 -7.69 -4.83 7.04
CA VAL A 104 -6.37 -4.26 7.40
C VAL A 104 -5.97 -3.21 6.37
N THR A 105 -5.51 -2.04 6.85
CA THR A 105 -5.02 -0.94 5.99
C THR A 105 -3.67 -0.42 6.47
N GLY A 106 -2.95 0.25 5.59
CA GLY A 106 -1.59 0.77 5.85
C GLY A 106 -1.51 2.27 6.04
N ASP A 107 -2.63 2.92 6.37
CA ASP A 107 -2.64 4.37 6.64
C ASP A 107 -1.95 4.69 7.98
N LEU A 108 -1.22 5.81 8.02
CA LEU A 108 -0.47 6.23 9.20
C LEU A 108 -1.26 7.20 10.07
N ASP A 109 -1.65 8.37 9.55
CA ASP A 109 -2.14 9.45 10.41
C ASP A 109 -3.20 10.37 9.78
N MET A 110 -3.61 10.15 8.54
CA MET A 110 -4.63 10.99 7.89
C MET A 110 -6.03 10.71 8.49
N PRO A 111 -6.61 11.63 9.30
CA PRO A 111 -7.85 11.36 10.03
C PRO A 111 -9.03 11.03 9.11
N GLU A 112 -9.08 11.64 7.93
CA GLU A 112 -10.11 11.41 6.92
C GLU A 112 -10.09 9.96 6.43
N HIS A 113 -8.90 9.40 6.21
CA HIS A 113 -8.72 8.01 5.81
C HIS A 113 -9.15 7.07 6.94
N GLY A 114 -8.69 7.33 8.18
CA GLY A 114 -9.08 6.54 9.34
C GLY A 114 -10.59 6.52 9.56
N CYS A 115 -11.25 7.68 9.47
CA CYS A 115 -12.71 7.80 9.58
C CYS A 115 -13.44 7.06 8.45
N TRP A 116 -12.92 7.13 7.22
CA TRP A 116 -13.52 6.45 6.08
C TRP A 116 -13.38 4.93 6.22
N HIS A 117 -12.19 4.43 6.57
CA HIS A 117 -11.97 3.00 6.78
C HIS A 117 -12.81 2.43 7.93
N ASP A 118 -12.96 3.17 9.04
CA ASP A 118 -13.86 2.78 10.14
C ASP A 118 -15.32 2.68 9.65
N LYS A 119 -15.79 3.65 8.89
CA LYS A 119 -17.13 3.64 8.30
C LYS A 119 -17.37 2.43 7.40
N VAL A 120 -16.48 2.19 6.43
CA VAL A 120 -16.69 1.12 5.45
C VAL A 120 -16.52 -0.28 6.06
N SER A 121 -15.57 -0.46 6.99
CA SER A 121 -15.40 -1.73 7.69
C SER A 121 -16.63 -2.07 8.52
N ARG A 122 -17.17 -1.13 9.31
CA ARG A 122 -18.41 -1.31 10.08
C ARG A 122 -19.61 -1.62 9.18
N ASN A 123 -19.77 -0.89 8.08
CA ASN A 123 -20.87 -1.13 7.15
C ASN A 123 -20.79 -2.52 6.51
N ALA A 124 -19.59 -3.04 6.23
CA ALA A 124 -19.37 -4.42 5.80
C ALA A 124 -19.52 -5.44 6.95
N GLY A 125 -19.59 -4.99 8.20
CA GLY A 125 -19.60 -5.84 9.39
C GLY A 125 -18.26 -6.54 9.61
N LEU A 126 -17.16 -5.82 9.31
CA LEU A 126 -15.78 -6.21 9.60
C LEU A 126 -15.24 -5.33 10.74
N LYS A 127 -14.28 -5.86 11.47
CA LYS A 127 -13.44 -5.04 12.35
C LYS A 127 -12.42 -4.28 11.50
N LEU A 128 -11.81 -3.23 12.06
CA LEU A 128 -10.72 -2.50 11.41
C LEU A 128 -9.38 -2.75 12.11
N GLY A 129 -8.34 -3.00 11.35
CA GLY A 129 -6.96 -3.08 11.81
C GLY A 129 -6.08 -2.09 11.04
N MET A 130 -5.44 -1.17 11.75
CA MET A 130 -4.52 -0.18 11.19
C MET A 130 -3.14 -0.29 11.89
N PRO A 131 -2.27 -1.23 11.45
CA PRO A 131 -1.02 -1.53 12.15
C PRO A 131 0.00 -0.41 12.21
N LEU A 132 -0.15 0.61 11.37
CA LEU A 132 0.75 1.77 11.28
C LEU A 132 0.14 3.05 11.84
N TRP A 133 -1.12 2.99 12.34
CA TRP A 133 -1.84 4.18 12.78
C TRP A 133 -1.12 4.90 13.92
N GLU A 134 -0.92 6.20 13.77
CA GLU A 134 -0.19 7.08 14.69
C GLU A 134 1.28 6.66 14.92
N MET A 135 1.84 5.85 14.01
CA MET A 135 3.26 5.53 14.03
C MET A 135 4.06 6.73 13.51
N ASP A 136 5.21 7.02 14.14
CA ASP A 136 6.13 8.02 13.62
C ASP A 136 6.58 7.63 12.20
N HIS A 137 6.58 8.59 11.26
CA HIS A 137 6.84 8.35 9.83
C HIS A 137 8.25 7.77 9.62
N ARG A 138 9.23 8.31 10.34
CA ARG A 138 10.59 7.81 10.26
C ARG A 138 10.69 6.40 10.81
N ASP A 139 10.07 6.12 11.95
CA ASP A 139 10.08 4.80 12.56
C ASP A 139 9.42 3.76 11.66
N ALA A 140 8.35 4.11 10.94
CA ALA A 140 7.69 3.23 9.99
C ALA A 140 8.61 2.85 8.83
N VAL A 141 9.31 3.84 8.24
CA VAL A 141 10.25 3.60 7.15
C VAL A 141 11.48 2.83 7.62
N GLU A 142 12.02 3.17 8.78
CA GLU A 142 13.17 2.45 9.38
C GLU A 142 12.81 0.99 9.68
N GLU A 143 11.61 0.73 10.25
CA GLU A 143 11.14 -0.64 10.47
C GLU A 143 11.04 -1.40 9.15
N PHE A 144 10.47 -0.78 8.10
CA PHE A 144 10.34 -1.39 6.77
C PHE A 144 11.71 -1.80 6.19
N ILE A 145 12.71 -0.90 6.24
CA ILE A 145 14.06 -1.15 5.73
C ILE A 145 14.76 -2.22 6.58
N ASN A 146 14.68 -2.12 7.92
CA ASN A 146 15.33 -3.04 8.85
C ASN A 146 14.78 -4.47 8.74
N LEU A 147 13.52 -4.63 8.35
CA LEU A 147 12.92 -5.94 8.05
C LEU A 147 13.44 -6.57 6.76
N GLY A 148 14.20 -5.83 5.96
CA GLY A 148 14.78 -6.30 4.70
C GLY A 148 13.84 -6.23 3.51
N PHE A 149 12.78 -5.42 3.56
CA PHE A 149 11.98 -5.11 2.38
C PHE A 149 12.76 -4.26 1.39
N VAL A 150 12.54 -4.52 0.10
CA VAL A 150 13.13 -3.76 -1.00
C VAL A 150 12.02 -3.06 -1.77
N THR A 151 12.07 -1.75 -1.81
CA THR A 151 11.11 -0.91 -2.53
C THR A 151 11.81 0.15 -3.34
N ILE A 152 11.20 0.55 -4.47
CA ILE A 152 11.66 1.65 -5.30
C ILE A 152 10.60 2.72 -5.42
N ILE A 153 11.04 3.96 -5.65
CA ILE A 153 10.15 5.10 -5.93
C ILE A 153 9.65 5.01 -7.36
N VAL A 154 8.34 5.10 -7.55
CA VAL A 154 7.70 4.98 -8.87
C VAL A 154 6.89 6.21 -9.27
N THR A 155 6.54 7.06 -8.31
CA THR A 155 5.87 8.33 -8.55
C THR A 155 6.51 9.39 -7.67
N VAL A 156 6.71 10.58 -8.21
CA VAL A 156 7.21 11.74 -7.48
C VAL A 156 6.37 12.97 -7.78
N ASN A 157 6.17 13.81 -6.76
CA ASN A 157 5.57 15.13 -6.89
C ASN A 157 6.67 16.21 -6.91
N LEU A 158 6.90 16.78 -8.08
CA LEU A 158 7.97 17.76 -8.32
C LEU A 158 7.70 19.08 -7.57
N SER A 159 6.43 19.42 -7.33
CA SER A 159 6.04 20.63 -6.59
C SER A 159 6.32 20.53 -5.09
N LEU A 160 6.48 19.31 -4.56
CA LEU A 160 6.80 19.03 -3.16
C LEU A 160 8.29 18.74 -2.92
N GLY A 161 9.17 19.15 -3.83
CA GLY A 161 10.62 19.06 -3.67
C GLY A 161 11.26 17.75 -4.13
N MET A 162 10.45 16.80 -4.63
CA MET A 162 10.97 15.60 -5.27
C MET A 162 11.58 15.94 -6.65
N ARG A 163 12.39 15.03 -7.18
CA ARG A 163 13.09 15.18 -8.46
C ARG A 163 12.86 13.95 -9.34
N GLU A 164 13.00 14.11 -10.65
CA GLU A 164 12.93 12.97 -11.57
C GLU A 164 14.00 11.90 -11.28
N ASP A 165 15.20 12.35 -10.86
CA ASP A 165 16.30 11.45 -10.48
C ASP A 165 16.00 10.61 -9.22
N ASP A 166 14.94 10.93 -8.47
CA ASP A 166 14.46 10.11 -7.36
C ASP A 166 13.71 8.87 -7.85
N LEU A 167 13.17 8.89 -9.07
CA LEU A 167 12.46 7.77 -9.65
C LEU A 167 13.39 6.55 -9.84
N GLY A 168 12.92 5.40 -9.41
CA GLY A 168 13.65 4.14 -9.47
C GLY A 168 14.76 3.99 -8.44
N ARG A 169 14.93 4.96 -7.52
CA ARG A 169 15.83 4.80 -6.38
C ARG A 169 15.22 3.85 -5.35
N THR A 170 16.05 3.01 -4.79
CA THR A 170 15.68 2.15 -3.67
C THR A 170 15.63 2.97 -2.38
N LEU A 171 14.62 2.75 -1.57
CA LEU A 171 14.50 3.39 -0.27
C LEU A 171 15.47 2.69 0.71
N THR A 172 16.55 3.38 1.05
CA THR A 172 17.60 2.95 1.98
C THR A 172 17.74 3.95 3.12
N HIS A 173 18.43 3.56 4.21
CA HIS A 173 18.72 4.47 5.31
C HIS A 173 19.44 5.76 4.87
N GLU A 174 20.35 5.64 3.88
CA GLU A 174 21.07 6.78 3.33
C GLU A 174 20.13 7.71 2.56
N TYR A 175 19.22 7.10 1.78
CA TYR A 175 18.27 7.87 0.98
C TYR A 175 17.19 8.53 1.85
N VAL A 176 16.75 7.88 2.92
CA VAL A 176 15.87 8.50 3.95
C VAL A 176 16.50 9.78 4.50
N LYS A 177 17.80 9.74 4.90
CA LYS A 177 18.52 10.94 5.38
C LYS A 177 18.61 12.04 4.31
N GLU A 178 18.80 11.65 3.04
CA GLU A 178 18.81 12.61 1.92
C GLU A 178 17.45 13.30 1.75
N LEU A 179 16.33 12.55 1.85
CA LEU A 179 14.98 13.09 1.78
C LEU A 179 14.74 14.09 2.92
N GLU A 180 15.05 13.70 4.16
CA GLU A 180 14.90 14.56 5.35
C GLU A 180 15.74 15.84 5.24
N ALA A 181 16.99 15.74 4.75
CA ALA A 181 17.86 16.91 4.53
C ALA A 181 17.29 17.88 3.49
N ARG A 182 16.38 17.41 2.62
CA ARG A 182 15.64 18.21 1.64
C ARG A 182 14.29 18.71 2.21
N GLY A 183 13.95 18.36 3.45
CA GLY A 183 12.67 18.70 4.07
C GLY A 183 11.49 17.87 3.55
N ILE A 184 11.76 16.68 2.99
CA ILE A 184 10.78 15.76 2.46
C ILE A 184 10.44 14.73 3.54
N ASP A 185 9.15 14.44 3.71
CA ASP A 185 8.69 13.38 4.59
C ASP A 185 9.24 12.02 4.11
N PRO A 186 9.98 11.27 4.95
CA PRO A 186 10.56 10.00 4.56
C PRO A 186 9.52 8.91 4.26
N CYS A 187 8.27 9.07 4.74
CA CYS A 187 7.15 8.21 4.41
C CYS A 187 6.44 8.61 3.11
N GLY A 188 6.52 9.89 2.70
CA GLY A 188 5.79 10.40 1.55
C GLY A 188 4.28 10.54 1.79
N GLU A 189 3.86 10.68 3.08
CA GLU A 189 2.44 10.80 3.45
C GLU A 189 1.80 12.10 2.98
N GLY A 190 2.59 13.15 2.77
CA GLY A 190 2.14 14.40 2.17
C GLY A 190 1.93 14.33 0.64
N GLY A 191 2.11 13.15 0.04
CA GLY A 191 1.98 12.95 -1.40
C GLY A 191 3.24 13.29 -2.19
N GLU A 192 4.39 13.32 -1.52
CA GLU A 192 5.68 13.61 -2.16
C GLU A 192 6.09 12.53 -3.13
N PHE A 193 5.88 11.25 -2.76
CA PHE A 193 6.21 10.12 -3.61
C PHE A 193 5.39 8.87 -3.29
N HIS A 194 5.33 7.96 -4.26
CA HIS A 194 4.82 6.60 -4.05
C HIS A 194 5.88 5.56 -4.42
N THR A 195 5.74 4.38 -3.79
CA THR A 195 6.70 3.28 -3.92
C THR A 195 6.04 2.01 -4.44
N THR A 196 6.84 1.07 -4.93
CA THR A 196 6.43 -0.31 -5.15
C THR A 196 7.44 -1.27 -4.53
N VAL A 197 6.93 -2.25 -3.81
CA VAL A 197 7.77 -3.26 -3.13
C VAL A 197 8.05 -4.40 -4.08
N LEU A 198 9.32 -4.76 -4.19
CA LEU A 198 9.80 -5.78 -5.12
C LEU A 198 10.31 -7.04 -4.43
N ASP A 199 10.63 -6.95 -3.12
CA ASP A 199 11.15 -8.07 -2.34
C ASP A 199 10.96 -7.83 -0.84
N GLY A 200 11.09 -8.89 -0.04
CA GLY A 200 11.06 -8.81 1.41
C GLY A 200 10.61 -10.12 2.08
N PRO A 201 10.50 -10.13 3.41
CA PRO A 201 10.34 -11.37 4.19
C PRO A 201 9.04 -12.15 3.93
N ILE A 202 8.03 -11.54 3.30
CA ILE A 202 6.79 -12.24 2.92
C ILE A 202 6.73 -12.60 1.43
N PHE A 203 7.73 -12.20 0.65
CA PHE A 203 7.86 -12.54 -0.76
C PHE A 203 8.63 -13.86 -0.92
N LYS A 204 8.08 -14.79 -1.70
CA LYS A 204 8.75 -16.07 -2.02
C LYS A 204 9.91 -15.90 -2.99
N GLN A 205 9.86 -14.83 -3.78
CA GLN A 205 10.89 -14.47 -4.75
C GLN A 205 10.84 -12.97 -5.05
N THR A 206 11.99 -12.40 -5.36
CA THR A 206 12.10 -11.04 -5.87
C THR A 206 11.30 -10.89 -7.17
N ILE A 207 10.62 -9.77 -7.33
CA ILE A 207 9.86 -9.45 -8.55
C ILE A 207 10.81 -8.74 -9.52
N PRO A 208 11.20 -9.39 -10.62
CA PRO A 208 12.07 -8.76 -11.62
C PRO A 208 11.28 -7.73 -12.41
N VAL A 209 11.78 -6.50 -12.48
CA VAL A 209 11.15 -5.41 -13.21
C VAL A 209 12.14 -4.68 -14.10
N ARG A 210 11.65 -4.28 -15.28
CA ARG A 210 12.31 -3.36 -16.18
C ARG A 210 11.71 -1.97 -16.03
N LYS A 211 12.56 -0.97 -15.84
CA LYS A 211 12.16 0.43 -15.80
C LYS A 211 11.91 0.93 -17.24
N CYS A 212 10.77 1.58 -17.46
CA CYS A 212 10.41 2.19 -18.73
C CYS A 212 10.74 3.69 -18.76
N GLU A 213 10.39 4.38 -19.84
CA GLU A 213 10.57 5.83 -19.95
C GLU A 213 9.67 6.58 -18.96
N ILE A 214 10.25 7.62 -18.35
CA ILE A 214 9.53 8.48 -17.39
C ILE A 214 8.43 9.24 -18.11
N ILE A 215 7.25 9.24 -17.51
CA ILE A 215 6.08 9.99 -17.98
C ILE A 215 5.83 11.16 -17.03
N LYS A 216 5.59 12.36 -17.59
CA LYS A 216 5.24 13.56 -16.82
C LYS A 216 3.78 13.93 -17.06
N ASN A 217 3.10 14.31 -15.98
CA ASN A 217 1.76 14.83 -16.04
C ASN A 217 1.56 15.89 -14.93
N GLY A 218 1.51 17.15 -15.32
CA GLY A 218 1.47 18.27 -14.38
C GLY A 218 2.68 18.28 -13.47
N ASP A 219 2.43 18.32 -12.16
CA ASP A 219 3.47 18.31 -11.13
C ASP A 219 4.02 16.92 -10.82
N TYR A 220 3.51 15.87 -11.45
CA TYR A 220 3.93 14.50 -11.19
C TYR A 220 4.82 13.95 -12.30
N ALA A 221 5.78 13.14 -11.89
CA ALA A 221 6.53 12.26 -12.77
C ALA A 221 6.36 10.80 -12.31
N PHE A 222 6.24 9.91 -13.28
CA PHE A 222 5.96 8.48 -13.07
C PHE A 222 7.04 7.65 -13.75
N LEU A 223 7.45 6.57 -13.09
CA LEU A 223 8.29 5.53 -13.64
C LEU A 223 7.45 4.29 -13.91
N PRO A 224 6.94 4.08 -15.13
CA PRO A 224 6.27 2.83 -15.45
C PRO A 224 7.23 1.65 -15.36
N LEU A 225 6.69 0.53 -14.88
CA LEU A 225 7.43 -0.71 -14.72
C LEU A 225 6.77 -1.82 -15.53
N GLU A 226 7.57 -2.66 -16.11
CA GLU A 226 7.14 -3.92 -16.74
C GLU A 226 7.84 -5.09 -16.06
N LEU A 227 7.15 -6.24 -16.00
CA LEU A 227 7.79 -7.47 -15.52
C LEU A 227 8.90 -7.86 -16.50
N ASP A 228 10.07 -8.17 -15.96
CA ASP A 228 11.16 -8.76 -16.72
C ASP A 228 10.92 -10.26 -16.84
N GLN A 229 11.03 -10.82 -18.07
CA GLN A 229 10.70 -12.21 -18.34
C GLN A 229 11.85 -13.15 -18.01
#